data_b8607b795f14ff84339db2e9b9ecf487
#
_entry.id   b8607b795f14ff84339db2e9b9ecf487
#
_cell.length_a   1.000
_cell.length_b   1.000
_cell.length_c   1.000
_cell.angle_alpha   90.00
_cell.angle_beta   90.00
_cell.angle_gamma   90.00
#
_symmetry.space_group_name_H-M   'P 1'
#
loop_
_entity.id
_entity.type
_entity.pdbx_description
1 polymer ?
#
loop_
_entity_poly.entity_id
_entity_poly.type
_entity_poly.pdbx_seq_one_letter_code
_entity_poly.pdbx_strand_id
1 'polypeptide(L)'
;MPTGIIWGARGDIGGAVLDLMIEQGWQTIAIARMNAGLEARTPYCYEADFCHLHEIEQVVQSVAQEFDKIDLWIYAAGDVVYKKVEDLELPVWHRMFEANLCGPYLAARSCLPLLAEDAHMFFLGAVSERLRLPGFTAYAAAKAGLEAFAEAFAKENRKKKITVVRPGAVATKFWDHVPLKLPADAVSPQKVAASILEAYHKGQTGHLDL
;
A
#
# COMPACT_ATOMS: atom_id res chain seq x y z
N MET A 1 -13.11 -7.20 17.99
CA MET A 1 -12.51 -7.75 16.76
C MET A 1 -11.81 -6.59 16.09
N PRO A 2 -10.54 -6.65 15.76
CA PRO A 2 -9.83 -5.54 15.14
C PRO A 2 -10.32 -5.32 13.71
N THR A 3 -10.32 -4.06 13.27
CA THR A 3 -10.75 -3.65 11.93
C THR A 3 -9.54 -3.19 11.11
N GLY A 4 -9.40 -3.72 9.90
CA GLY A 4 -8.33 -3.31 9.00
C GLY A 4 -8.82 -2.92 7.61
N ILE A 5 -8.21 -1.87 7.05
CA ILE A 5 -8.49 -1.35 5.72
C ILE A 5 -7.28 -1.54 4.81
N ILE A 6 -7.51 -2.05 3.60
CA ILE A 6 -6.47 -2.37 2.63
C ILE A 6 -6.75 -1.66 1.32
N TRP A 7 -5.92 -0.67 0.99
CA TRP A 7 -5.89 0.01 -0.29
C TRP A 7 -5.02 -0.77 -1.27
N GLY A 8 -5.60 -1.25 -2.35
CA GLY A 8 -4.93 -2.14 -3.31
C GLY A 8 -5.15 -3.63 -3.03
N ALA A 9 -6.30 -3.99 -2.44
CA ALA A 9 -6.63 -5.36 -2.02
C ALA A 9 -6.70 -6.40 -3.15
N ARG A 10 -6.75 -5.99 -4.43
CA ARG A 10 -6.65 -6.89 -5.61
C ARG A 10 -5.23 -7.14 -6.09
N GLY A 11 -4.26 -6.37 -5.60
CA GLY A 11 -2.85 -6.63 -5.89
C GLY A 11 -2.36 -7.91 -5.21
N ASP A 12 -1.25 -8.46 -5.71
CA ASP A 12 -0.72 -9.73 -5.18
C ASP A 12 -0.41 -9.64 -3.68
N ILE A 13 0.24 -8.56 -3.23
CA ILE A 13 0.56 -8.36 -1.80
C ILE A 13 -0.70 -7.97 -1.01
N GLY A 14 -1.47 -6.98 -1.48
CA GLY A 14 -2.70 -6.56 -0.81
C GLY A 14 -3.71 -7.70 -0.67
N GLY A 15 -3.82 -8.55 -1.70
CA GLY A 15 -4.64 -9.75 -1.68
C GLY A 15 -4.18 -10.78 -0.66
N ALA A 16 -2.87 -11.02 -0.56
CA ALA A 16 -2.31 -11.94 0.44
C ALA A 16 -2.52 -11.42 1.87
N VAL A 17 -2.43 -10.09 2.09
CA VAL A 17 -2.75 -9.48 3.39
C VAL A 17 -4.23 -9.66 3.72
N LEU A 18 -5.12 -9.41 2.76
CA LEU A 18 -6.57 -9.57 2.94
C LEU A 18 -6.92 -11.02 3.34
N ASP A 19 -6.37 -12.01 2.63
CA ASP A 19 -6.62 -13.42 2.94
C ASP A 19 -6.17 -13.76 4.37
N LEU A 20 -4.96 -13.38 4.73
CA LEU A 20 -4.41 -13.68 6.05
C LEU A 20 -5.19 -12.99 7.19
N MET A 21 -5.67 -11.76 6.96
CA MET A 21 -6.51 -11.05 7.93
C MET A 21 -7.87 -11.73 8.11
N ILE A 22 -8.50 -12.19 7.01
CA ILE A 22 -9.75 -12.97 7.07
C ILE A 22 -9.56 -14.27 7.85
N GLU A 23 -8.49 -15.01 7.55
CA GLU A 23 -8.13 -16.25 8.27
C GLU A 23 -7.94 -16.02 9.78
N GLN A 24 -7.44 -14.86 10.18
CA GLN A 24 -7.25 -14.45 11.57
C GLN A 24 -8.50 -13.83 12.21
N GLY A 25 -9.63 -13.77 11.51
CA GLY A 25 -10.90 -13.27 12.03
C GLY A 25 -11.01 -11.76 12.19
N TRP A 26 -10.30 -10.99 11.35
CA TRP A 26 -10.43 -9.53 11.31
C TRP A 26 -11.71 -9.08 10.61
N GLN A 27 -12.23 -7.92 10.99
CA GLN A 27 -13.10 -7.15 10.10
C GLN A 27 -12.23 -6.49 9.02
N THR A 28 -12.49 -6.85 7.75
CA THR A 28 -11.64 -6.42 6.64
C THR A 28 -12.39 -5.53 5.68
N ILE A 29 -11.80 -4.38 5.37
CA ILE A 29 -12.30 -3.42 4.38
C ILE A 29 -11.32 -3.46 3.21
N ALA A 30 -11.80 -3.88 2.04
CA ALA A 30 -10.99 -4.06 0.85
C ALA A 30 -11.29 -2.98 -0.19
N ILE A 31 -10.27 -2.23 -0.64
CA ILE A 31 -10.43 -1.18 -1.63
C ILE A 31 -9.55 -1.47 -2.84
N ALA A 32 -10.12 -1.35 -4.03
CA ALA A 32 -9.42 -1.55 -5.30
C ALA A 32 -10.02 -0.66 -6.39
N ARG A 33 -9.32 -0.48 -7.51
CA ARG A 33 -9.85 0.22 -8.69
C ARG A 33 -11.02 -0.50 -9.36
N MET A 34 -11.14 -1.78 -9.15
CA MET A 34 -12.28 -2.64 -9.50
C MET A 34 -12.44 -3.66 -8.38
N ASN A 35 -13.64 -3.82 -7.84
CA ASN A 35 -13.89 -4.74 -6.72
C ASN A 35 -14.20 -6.18 -7.16
N ALA A 36 -14.32 -6.43 -8.47
CA ALA A 36 -14.68 -7.74 -9.00
C ALA A 36 -13.86 -8.89 -8.36
N GLY A 37 -14.57 -9.80 -7.70
CA GLY A 37 -14.03 -10.93 -6.96
C GLY A 37 -13.66 -10.63 -5.50
N LEU A 38 -13.73 -9.39 -5.03
CA LEU A 38 -13.54 -9.05 -3.61
C LEU A 38 -14.82 -9.33 -2.81
N GLU A 39 -15.99 -9.20 -3.43
CA GLU A 39 -17.30 -9.43 -2.81
C GLU A 39 -17.46 -10.85 -2.26
N ALA A 40 -16.77 -11.83 -2.87
CA ALA A 40 -16.74 -13.20 -2.39
C ALA A 40 -15.82 -13.40 -1.16
N ARG A 41 -14.98 -12.43 -0.83
CA ARG A 41 -13.98 -12.50 0.25
C ARG A 41 -14.38 -11.67 1.46
N THR A 42 -14.95 -10.49 1.25
CA THR A 42 -15.44 -9.60 2.30
C THR A 42 -16.67 -8.82 1.82
N PRO A 43 -17.68 -8.61 2.70
CA PRO A 43 -18.84 -7.78 2.36
C PRO A 43 -18.49 -6.29 2.24
N TYR A 44 -17.36 -5.86 2.82
CA TYR A 44 -16.93 -4.46 2.85
C TYR A 44 -15.87 -4.23 1.77
N CYS A 45 -16.30 -4.23 0.51
CA CYS A 45 -15.43 -3.99 -0.63
C CYS A 45 -15.92 -2.75 -1.41
N TYR A 46 -14.98 -1.88 -1.76
CA TYR A 46 -15.25 -0.59 -2.39
C TYR A 46 -14.36 -0.38 -3.60
N GLU A 47 -14.86 0.38 -4.58
CA GLU A 47 -14.12 0.82 -5.74
C GLU A 47 -13.66 2.27 -5.57
N ALA A 48 -12.40 2.54 -5.91
CA ALA A 48 -11.89 3.90 -6.05
C ALA A 48 -10.64 3.90 -6.94
N ASP A 49 -10.52 4.90 -7.79
CA ASP A 49 -9.24 5.30 -8.36
C ASP A 49 -8.49 6.16 -7.33
N PHE A 50 -7.34 5.67 -6.89
CA PHE A 50 -6.55 6.29 -5.82
C PHE A 50 -5.85 7.59 -6.25
N CYS A 51 -5.96 7.97 -7.52
CA CYS A 51 -5.52 9.25 -8.03
C CYS A 51 -6.61 10.34 -7.89
N HIS A 52 -7.85 9.97 -7.55
CA HIS A 52 -8.99 10.87 -7.45
C HIS A 52 -9.44 11.06 -6.01
N LEU A 53 -9.17 12.25 -5.46
CA LEU A 53 -9.52 12.57 -4.06
C LEU A 53 -11.00 12.33 -3.75
N HIS A 54 -11.91 12.73 -4.65
CA HIS A 54 -13.35 12.60 -4.41
C HIS A 54 -13.80 11.13 -4.28
N GLU A 55 -13.21 10.21 -5.05
CA GLU A 55 -13.51 8.78 -4.95
C GLU A 55 -13.00 8.19 -3.63
N ILE A 56 -11.80 8.59 -3.21
CA ILE A 56 -11.26 8.23 -1.90
C ILE A 56 -12.17 8.73 -0.77
N GLU A 57 -12.60 10.00 -0.82
CA GLU A 57 -13.48 10.60 0.19
C GLU A 57 -14.85 9.93 0.23
N GLN A 58 -15.43 9.55 -0.91
CA GLN A 58 -16.68 8.79 -0.98
C GLN A 58 -16.57 7.43 -0.31
N VAL A 59 -15.47 6.70 -0.57
CA VAL A 59 -15.20 5.41 0.09
C VAL A 59 -15.05 5.61 1.59
N VAL A 60 -14.26 6.60 2.03
CA VAL A 60 -14.05 6.88 3.46
C VAL A 60 -15.36 7.24 4.15
N GLN A 61 -16.25 8.01 3.50
CA GLN A 61 -17.59 8.30 4.02
C GLN A 61 -18.46 7.05 4.16
N SER A 62 -18.41 6.14 3.17
CA SER A 62 -19.15 4.88 3.23
C SER A 62 -18.63 3.98 4.36
N VAL A 63 -17.31 3.90 4.51
CA VAL A 63 -16.66 3.17 5.61
C VAL A 63 -17.06 3.75 6.97
N ALA A 64 -17.15 5.08 7.10
CA ALA A 64 -17.54 5.77 8.34
C ALA A 64 -18.98 5.49 8.78
N GLN A 65 -19.85 5.02 7.87
CA GLN A 65 -21.20 4.62 8.20
C GLN A 65 -21.28 3.22 8.85
N GLU A 66 -20.28 2.38 8.59
CA GLU A 66 -20.24 0.98 9.02
C GLU A 66 -19.25 0.73 10.15
N PHE A 67 -18.23 1.59 10.29
CA PHE A 67 -17.13 1.41 11.22
C PHE A 67 -16.80 2.67 12.01
N ASP A 68 -16.77 2.54 13.32
CA ASP A 68 -16.39 3.66 14.23
C ASP A 68 -14.89 3.92 14.21
N LYS A 69 -14.06 2.86 14.08
CA LYS A 69 -12.61 2.94 14.15
C LYS A 69 -11.93 1.89 13.28
N ILE A 70 -10.74 2.25 12.80
CA ILE A 70 -9.83 1.38 12.05
C ILE A 70 -8.53 1.23 12.83
N ASP A 71 -8.15 0.00 13.15
CA ASP A 71 -6.94 -0.33 13.92
C ASP A 71 -5.71 -0.49 13.03
N LEU A 72 -5.91 -1.01 11.81
CA LEU A 72 -4.85 -1.30 10.85
C LEU A 72 -5.18 -0.68 9.49
N TRP A 73 -4.26 0.15 8.98
CA TRP A 73 -4.39 0.76 7.67
C TRP A 73 -3.20 0.34 6.80
N ILE A 74 -3.47 -0.17 5.62
CA ILE A 74 -2.44 -0.67 4.70
C ILE A 74 -2.63 -0.07 3.31
N TYR A 75 -1.59 0.54 2.77
CA TYR A 75 -1.55 0.96 1.38
C TYR A 75 -0.60 0.07 0.58
N ALA A 76 -1.17 -0.86 -0.19
CA ALA A 76 -0.47 -1.84 -1.00
C ALA A 76 -0.65 -1.62 -2.52
N ALA A 77 -1.32 -0.53 -2.91
CA ALA A 77 -1.43 -0.16 -4.32
C ALA A 77 -0.14 0.48 -4.83
N GLY A 78 0.08 0.37 -6.10
CA GLY A 78 1.20 0.97 -6.79
C GLY A 78 1.19 0.64 -8.29
N ASP A 79 2.05 1.31 -9.02
CA ASP A 79 2.28 1.06 -10.44
C ASP A 79 3.79 1.10 -10.72
N VAL A 80 4.21 0.49 -11.81
CA VAL A 80 5.61 0.49 -12.24
C VAL A 80 5.73 0.73 -13.74
N VAL A 81 6.74 1.46 -14.11
CA VAL A 81 7.17 1.63 -15.50
C VAL A 81 8.67 1.43 -15.60
N TYR A 82 9.09 0.77 -16.66
CA TYR A 82 10.49 0.65 -17.01
C TYR A 82 10.75 1.44 -18.31
N LYS A 83 11.24 2.67 -18.16
CA LYS A 83 11.62 3.56 -19.27
C LYS A 83 12.79 4.44 -18.87
N LYS A 84 13.74 4.66 -19.79
CA LYS A 84 14.80 5.65 -19.60
C LYS A 84 14.20 7.06 -19.64
N VAL A 85 14.93 8.04 -19.07
CA VAL A 85 14.45 9.44 -18.98
C VAL A 85 14.15 10.03 -20.34
N GLU A 86 14.98 9.74 -21.35
CA GLU A 86 14.80 10.21 -22.73
C GLU A 86 13.50 9.70 -23.40
N ASP A 87 12.99 8.53 -22.96
CA ASP A 87 11.78 7.89 -23.50
C ASP A 87 10.56 8.05 -22.59
N LEU A 88 10.75 8.70 -21.43
CA LEU A 88 9.74 8.79 -20.37
C LEU A 88 8.81 9.98 -20.62
N GLU A 89 7.63 9.73 -21.15
CA GLU A 89 6.61 10.73 -21.40
C GLU A 89 6.07 11.35 -20.10
N LEU A 90 5.77 12.66 -20.11
CA LEU A 90 5.29 13.37 -18.93
C LEU A 90 4.02 12.77 -18.29
N PRO A 91 3.00 12.32 -19.05
CA PRO A 91 1.85 11.64 -18.45
C PRO A 91 2.22 10.35 -17.70
N VAL A 92 3.21 9.59 -18.19
CA VAL A 92 3.69 8.37 -17.53
C VAL A 92 4.45 8.70 -16.25
N TRP A 93 5.25 9.77 -16.26
CA TRP A 93 5.90 10.32 -15.08
C TRP A 93 4.85 10.69 -14.01
N HIS A 94 3.83 11.46 -14.35
CA HIS A 94 2.76 11.85 -13.42
C HIS A 94 2.05 10.63 -12.84
N ARG A 95 1.67 9.66 -13.68
CA ARG A 95 1.02 8.43 -13.23
C ARG A 95 1.85 7.67 -12.18
N MET A 96 3.18 7.64 -12.32
CA MET A 96 4.06 7.00 -11.32
C MET A 96 3.98 7.70 -9.97
N PHE A 97 3.98 9.02 -9.94
CA PHE A 97 3.84 9.79 -8.71
C PHE A 97 2.42 9.69 -8.14
N GLU A 98 1.40 9.76 -8.97
CA GLU A 98 0.01 9.60 -8.56
C GLU A 98 -0.21 8.25 -7.86
N ALA A 99 0.18 7.14 -8.48
CA ALA A 99 -0.04 5.81 -7.93
C ALA A 99 0.81 5.51 -6.69
N ASN A 100 2.07 5.97 -6.64
CA ASN A 100 3.04 5.53 -5.63
C ASN A 100 3.32 6.55 -4.52
N LEU A 101 2.89 7.82 -4.67
CA LEU A 101 3.13 8.88 -3.69
C LEU A 101 1.86 9.68 -3.38
N CYS A 102 1.16 10.24 -4.39
CA CYS A 102 -0.02 11.05 -4.14
C CYS A 102 -1.18 10.22 -3.59
N GLY A 103 -1.45 9.04 -4.17
CA GLY A 103 -2.49 8.13 -3.70
C GLY A 103 -2.34 7.72 -2.23
N PRO A 104 -1.16 7.22 -1.78
CA PRO A 104 -0.94 6.96 -0.35
C PRO A 104 -1.15 8.19 0.54
N TYR A 105 -0.72 9.38 0.10
CA TYR A 105 -0.96 10.62 0.83
C TYR A 105 -2.47 10.92 0.94
N LEU A 106 -3.20 10.88 -0.17
CA LEU A 106 -4.65 11.17 -0.21
C LEU A 106 -5.42 10.18 0.66
N ALA A 107 -5.14 8.88 0.51
CA ALA A 107 -5.79 7.84 1.30
C ALA A 107 -5.48 7.96 2.81
N ALA A 108 -4.22 8.23 3.19
CA ALA A 108 -3.84 8.44 4.57
C ALA A 108 -4.56 9.66 5.17
N ARG A 109 -4.50 10.81 4.47
CA ARG A 109 -5.17 12.05 4.89
C ARG A 109 -6.66 11.87 5.12
N SER A 110 -7.36 11.25 4.17
CA SER A 110 -8.83 11.06 4.25
C SER A 110 -9.24 10.08 5.33
N CYS A 111 -8.40 9.05 5.62
CA CYS A 111 -8.68 8.07 6.67
C CYS A 111 -8.35 8.57 8.08
N LEU A 112 -7.53 9.61 8.27
CA LEU A 112 -7.09 10.06 9.60
C LEU A 112 -8.22 10.18 10.64
N PRO A 113 -9.41 10.72 10.33
CA PRO A 113 -10.50 10.82 11.30
C PRO A 113 -11.08 9.48 11.77
N LEU A 114 -10.96 8.42 10.94
CA LEU A 114 -11.47 7.08 11.23
C LEU A 114 -10.44 6.17 11.92
N LEU A 115 -9.16 6.57 11.93
CA LEU A 115 -8.12 5.75 12.53
C LEU A 115 -8.20 5.80 14.06
N ALA A 116 -8.09 4.64 14.71
CA ALA A 116 -7.88 4.54 16.15
C ALA A 116 -6.70 5.41 16.58
N GLU A 117 -6.69 5.88 17.82
CA GLU A 117 -5.65 6.78 18.32
C GLU A 117 -4.24 6.19 18.15
N ASP A 118 -4.10 4.88 18.39
CA ASP A 118 -2.87 4.10 18.28
C ASP A 118 -2.84 3.21 17.02
N ALA A 119 -3.66 3.51 16.02
CA ALA A 119 -3.72 2.75 14.77
C ALA A 119 -2.34 2.55 14.16
N HIS A 120 -2.14 1.39 13.52
CA HIS A 120 -0.90 1.10 12.82
C HIS A 120 -1.09 1.26 11.30
N MET A 121 -0.28 2.09 10.69
CA MET A 121 -0.31 2.38 9.26
C MET A 121 0.91 1.78 8.56
N PHE A 122 0.67 0.99 7.54
CA PHE A 122 1.70 0.38 6.70
C PHE A 122 1.66 0.94 5.29
N PHE A 123 2.77 1.52 4.86
CA PHE A 123 2.98 1.98 3.49
C PHE A 123 3.86 0.98 2.75
N LEU A 124 3.39 0.42 1.64
CA LEU A 124 4.19 -0.50 0.83
C LEU A 124 5.19 0.31 -0.02
N GLY A 125 6.38 0.46 0.50
CA GLY A 125 7.53 1.05 -0.14
C GLY A 125 8.31 0.05 -1.00
N ALA A 126 9.61 0.21 -1.01
CA ALA A 126 10.60 -0.71 -1.58
C ALA A 126 11.98 -0.37 -0.99
N VAL A 127 12.97 -1.22 -1.16
CA VAL A 127 14.37 -0.86 -0.88
C VAL A 127 14.83 0.12 -1.98
N SER A 128 14.57 1.43 -1.76
CA SER A 128 14.71 2.47 -2.79
C SER A 128 16.13 2.57 -3.35
N GLU A 129 17.15 2.23 -2.55
CA GLU A 129 18.55 2.19 -2.95
C GLU A 129 18.81 1.12 -4.03
N ARG A 130 18.08 0.00 -4.00
CA ARG A 130 18.17 -1.08 -5.00
C ARG A 130 17.44 -0.75 -6.29
N LEU A 131 16.55 0.26 -6.27
CA LEU A 131 15.81 0.73 -7.43
C LEU A 131 16.57 1.78 -8.27
N ARG A 132 17.79 2.17 -7.88
CA ARG A 132 18.62 3.14 -8.61
C ARG A 132 19.27 2.49 -9.84
N LEU A 133 18.42 1.96 -10.71
CA LEU A 133 18.79 1.28 -11.94
C LEU A 133 18.29 2.06 -13.16
N PRO A 134 18.98 1.96 -14.31
CA PRO A 134 18.46 2.51 -15.56
C PRO A 134 17.04 2.02 -15.83
N GLY A 135 16.15 2.92 -16.25
CA GLY A 135 14.75 2.60 -16.55
C GLY A 135 13.78 2.69 -15.37
N PHE A 136 14.27 2.77 -14.12
CA PHE A 136 13.40 2.91 -12.94
C PHE A 136 13.31 4.33 -12.37
N THR A 137 13.79 5.35 -13.09
CA THR A 137 13.94 6.71 -12.57
C THR A 137 12.65 7.25 -11.91
N ALA A 138 11.49 7.17 -12.59
CA ALA A 138 10.22 7.65 -12.04
C ALA A 138 9.76 6.82 -10.85
N TYR A 139 9.84 5.50 -10.95
CA TYR A 139 9.43 4.57 -9.90
C TYR A 139 10.29 4.73 -8.65
N ALA A 140 11.62 4.76 -8.81
CA ALA A 140 12.56 4.97 -7.70
C ALA A 140 12.34 6.32 -7.00
N ALA A 141 12.14 7.40 -7.77
CA ALA A 141 11.87 8.72 -7.22
C ALA A 141 10.55 8.74 -6.41
N ALA A 142 9.48 8.13 -6.93
CA ALA A 142 8.19 8.06 -6.24
C ALA A 142 8.27 7.22 -4.95
N LYS A 143 8.97 6.08 -4.97
CA LYS A 143 9.15 5.23 -3.77
C LYS A 143 10.04 5.88 -2.72
N ALA A 144 11.11 6.56 -3.11
CA ALA A 144 11.92 7.36 -2.19
C ALA A 144 11.12 8.53 -1.58
N GLY A 145 10.27 9.18 -2.39
CA GLY A 145 9.34 10.21 -1.92
C GLY A 145 8.33 9.68 -0.91
N LEU A 146 7.78 8.48 -1.13
CA LEU A 146 6.86 7.82 -0.19
C LEU A 146 7.54 7.54 1.16
N GLU A 147 8.79 7.06 1.15
CA GLU A 147 9.57 6.79 2.35
C GLU A 147 9.77 8.07 3.16
N ALA A 148 10.25 9.14 2.51
CA ALA A 148 10.43 10.44 3.17
C ALA A 148 9.10 11.04 3.68
N PHE A 149 8.00 10.90 2.92
CA PHE A 149 6.66 11.29 3.34
C PHE A 149 6.24 10.54 4.61
N ALA A 150 6.34 9.22 4.63
CA ALA A 150 5.93 8.41 5.77
C ALA A 150 6.73 8.71 7.04
N GLU A 151 8.05 8.95 6.91
CA GLU A 151 8.91 9.36 8.03
C GLU A 151 8.52 10.73 8.62
N ALA A 152 8.23 11.71 7.75
CA ALA A 152 7.76 13.03 8.20
C ALA A 152 6.37 12.93 8.85
N PHE A 153 5.46 12.20 8.20
CA PHE A 153 4.10 11.95 8.67
C PHE A 153 4.06 11.25 10.05
N ALA A 154 5.00 10.35 10.32
CA ALA A 154 5.16 9.72 11.63
C ALA A 154 5.49 10.74 12.74
N LYS A 155 6.28 11.77 12.44
CA LYS A 155 6.62 12.83 13.40
C LYS A 155 5.44 13.75 13.71
N GLU A 156 4.53 13.93 12.73
CA GLU A 156 3.30 14.70 12.89
C GLU A 156 2.23 13.92 13.68
N ASN A 157 2.20 12.59 13.54
CA ASN A 157 1.18 11.70 14.10
C ASN A 157 1.75 10.75 15.17
N ARG A 158 2.39 11.29 16.20
CA ARG A 158 3.18 10.54 17.20
C ARG A 158 2.42 9.46 17.99
N LYS A 159 1.10 9.52 18.04
CA LYS A 159 0.27 8.51 18.70
C LYS A 159 0.00 7.30 17.81
N LYS A 160 0.08 7.47 16.48
CA LYS A 160 -0.07 6.39 15.50
C LYS A 160 1.26 5.69 15.25
N LYS A 161 1.19 4.42 14.97
CA LYS A 161 2.35 3.64 14.54
C LYS A 161 2.44 3.69 13.03
N ILE A 162 3.60 4.03 12.49
CA ILE A 162 3.81 4.14 11.04
C ILE A 162 5.01 3.30 10.64
N THR A 163 4.81 2.45 9.65
CA THR A 163 5.82 1.53 9.13
C THR A 163 5.86 1.59 7.61
N VAL A 164 7.04 1.78 7.06
CA VAL A 164 7.30 1.58 5.64
C VAL A 164 7.80 0.16 5.44
N VAL A 165 7.02 -0.66 4.74
CA VAL A 165 7.42 -2.01 4.34
C VAL A 165 8.32 -1.88 3.12
N ARG A 166 9.56 -2.32 3.22
CA ARG A 166 10.55 -2.25 2.14
C ARG A 166 10.95 -3.66 1.69
N PRO A 167 10.12 -4.32 0.89
CA PRO A 167 10.48 -5.62 0.36
C PRO A 167 11.59 -5.47 -0.68
N GLY A 168 12.45 -6.47 -0.74
CA GLY A 168 13.32 -6.68 -1.89
C GLY A 168 12.51 -7.14 -3.10
N ALA A 169 12.93 -8.21 -3.77
CA ALA A 169 12.15 -8.80 -4.84
C ALA A 169 10.97 -9.61 -4.27
N VAL A 170 9.76 -9.35 -4.76
CA VAL A 170 8.56 -10.13 -4.42
C VAL A 170 8.03 -10.80 -5.69
N ALA A 171 7.68 -12.07 -5.62
CA ALA A 171 7.14 -12.85 -6.74
C ALA A 171 5.69 -12.42 -7.06
N THR A 172 5.55 -11.35 -7.82
CA THR A 172 4.29 -10.71 -8.20
C THR A 172 4.26 -10.41 -9.69
N LYS A 173 3.10 -9.98 -10.19
CA LYS A 173 2.92 -9.48 -11.57
C LYS A 173 3.74 -8.22 -11.89
N PHE A 174 4.42 -7.63 -10.91
CA PHE A 174 5.38 -6.54 -11.14
C PHE A 174 6.39 -6.90 -12.23
N TRP A 175 6.86 -8.14 -12.24
CA TRP A 175 7.89 -8.62 -13.16
C TRP A 175 7.42 -8.77 -14.61
N ASP A 176 6.10 -8.81 -14.85
CA ASP A 176 5.51 -8.81 -16.19
C ASP A 176 5.65 -7.43 -16.88
N HIS A 177 5.91 -6.38 -16.09
CA HIS A 177 5.99 -4.99 -16.56
C HIS A 177 7.42 -4.46 -16.71
N VAL A 178 8.42 -5.28 -16.39
CA VAL A 178 9.83 -4.90 -16.45
C VAL A 178 10.65 -5.95 -17.19
N PRO A 179 11.69 -5.56 -17.97
CA PRO A 179 12.50 -6.50 -18.74
C PRO A 179 13.59 -7.19 -17.88
N LEU A 180 13.28 -7.44 -16.63
CA LEU A 180 14.17 -8.08 -15.67
C LEU A 180 13.58 -9.43 -15.25
N LYS A 181 14.47 -10.39 -15.00
CA LYS A 181 14.04 -11.68 -14.45
C LYS A 181 13.77 -11.58 -12.96
N LEU A 182 12.74 -12.30 -12.51
CA LEU A 182 12.49 -12.49 -11.09
C LEU A 182 13.73 -13.10 -10.42
N PRO A 183 14.32 -12.46 -9.39
CA PRO A 183 15.42 -13.02 -8.62
C PRO A 183 15.07 -14.34 -7.96
N ALA A 184 16.04 -15.24 -7.84
CA ALA A 184 15.82 -16.57 -7.26
C ALA A 184 15.50 -16.53 -5.75
N ASP A 185 15.89 -15.45 -5.08
CA ASP A 185 15.66 -15.16 -3.65
C ASP A 185 14.39 -14.31 -3.42
N ALA A 186 13.56 -14.11 -4.44
CA ALA A 186 12.32 -13.35 -4.33
C ALA A 186 11.38 -14.00 -3.31
N VAL A 187 10.85 -13.19 -2.40
CA VAL A 187 9.88 -13.64 -1.42
C VAL A 187 8.47 -13.73 -1.98
N SER A 188 7.61 -14.55 -1.40
CA SER A 188 6.21 -14.62 -1.82
C SER A 188 5.39 -13.46 -1.24
N PRO A 189 4.26 -13.07 -1.89
CA PRO A 189 3.30 -12.12 -1.31
C PRO A 189 2.81 -12.53 0.08
N GLN A 190 2.62 -13.83 0.32
CA GLN A 190 2.20 -14.39 1.61
C GLN A 190 3.25 -14.15 2.71
N LYS A 191 4.55 -14.24 2.36
CA LYS A 191 5.62 -13.93 3.31
C LYS A 191 5.61 -12.45 3.68
N VAL A 192 5.39 -11.56 2.72
CA VAL A 192 5.25 -10.12 2.99
C VAL A 192 4.03 -9.85 3.88
N ALA A 193 2.88 -10.47 3.59
CA ALA A 193 1.67 -10.36 4.40
C ALA A 193 1.89 -10.82 5.85
N ALA A 194 2.51 -11.99 6.03
CA ALA A 194 2.83 -12.52 7.35
C ALA A 194 3.75 -11.56 8.14
N SER A 195 4.77 -10.99 7.48
CA SER A 195 5.69 -10.04 8.12
C SER A 195 4.99 -8.73 8.52
N ILE A 196 4.02 -8.23 7.71
CA ILE A 196 3.21 -7.06 8.05
C ILE A 196 2.38 -7.32 9.32
N LEU A 197 1.66 -8.45 9.40
CA LEU A 197 0.85 -8.75 10.58
C LEU A 197 1.70 -9.07 11.82
N GLU A 198 2.85 -9.69 11.64
CA GLU A 198 3.82 -9.88 12.73
C GLU A 198 4.32 -8.53 13.26
N ALA A 199 4.68 -7.58 12.38
CA ALA A 199 5.10 -6.22 12.74
C ALA A 199 3.96 -5.45 13.43
N TYR A 200 2.71 -5.61 12.99
CA TYR A 200 1.53 -5.06 13.67
C TYR A 200 1.44 -5.57 15.11
N HIS A 201 1.49 -6.89 15.34
CA HIS A 201 1.39 -7.47 16.68
C HIS A 201 2.55 -7.07 17.60
N LYS A 202 3.75 -6.86 17.03
CA LYS A 202 4.92 -6.37 17.77
C LYS A 202 4.91 -4.86 17.98
N GLY A 203 4.02 -4.12 17.32
CA GLY A 203 4.01 -2.66 17.32
C GLY A 203 5.27 -2.05 16.71
N GLN A 204 5.88 -2.71 15.73
CA GLN A 204 7.11 -2.28 15.07
C GLN A 204 6.84 -1.04 14.21
N THR A 205 7.64 0.02 14.37
CA THR A 205 7.56 1.26 13.60
C THR A 205 8.84 1.53 12.81
N GLY A 206 8.79 2.47 11.88
CA GLY A 206 9.93 2.82 11.03
C GLY A 206 10.00 1.94 9.79
N HIS A 207 11.14 1.32 9.52
CA HIS A 207 11.32 0.46 8.35
C HIS A 207 11.15 -1.03 8.68
N LEU A 208 10.45 -1.74 7.81
CA LEU A 208 10.34 -3.20 7.80
C LEU A 208 10.98 -3.72 6.52
N ASP A 209 12.25 -4.08 6.60
CA ASP A 209 13.03 -4.62 5.48
C ASP A 209 12.79 -6.13 5.35
N LEU A 210 12.51 -6.62 4.11
CA LEU A 210 12.17 -8.02 3.82
C LEU A 210 12.97 -8.56 2.63
#